data_71e8ffd2c8b4f6dee85f6f750fd508d8
#
_entry.id   71e8ffd2c8b4f6dee85f6f750fd508d8
#
_cell.length_a   1.000
_cell.length_b   1.000
_cell.length_c   1.000
_cell.angle_alpha   90.00
_cell.angle_beta   90.00
_cell.angle_gamma   90.00
#
_symmetry.space_group_name_H-M   'P 1'
#
loop_
_entity.id
_entity.type
_entity.pdbx_description
1 polymer ?
#
loop_
_entity_poly.entity_id
_entity_poly.type
_entity_poly.pdbx_seq_one_letter_code
_entity_poly.pdbx_strand_id
1 'polypeptide(L)'
;MADDFELDTGDLERRMDGAMAALRTEFASLRTGRASASMLEPVTVEAYGQRTPINQVGTVNVPEPRMVTINVWDKSMVGVVEKAIRESGLGINPQLNGTIIMLPIPELNEERRRELTKVAGQYAESARIAVRNIRRDGMDQIKKAKADGMSEDDQKFWETEVQELTDRLIAAVDAALENKQSEIMQV
;
A
#
# COMPACT_ATOMS: atom_id res chain seq x y z
N MET A 1 32.88 -28.45 -16.51
CA MET A 1 32.97 -27.06 -16.05
C MET A 1 31.56 -26.55 -15.80
N ALA A 2 31.02 -26.90 -14.64
CA ALA A 2 29.72 -26.42 -14.15
C ALA A 2 29.84 -25.92 -12.69
N ASP A 3 31.08 -25.56 -12.29
CA ASP A 3 31.40 -25.20 -10.91
C ASP A 3 31.12 -23.74 -10.54
N ASP A 4 30.55 -22.93 -11.44
CA ASP A 4 30.33 -21.48 -11.22
C ASP A 4 28.88 -21.02 -11.41
N PHE A 5 27.88 -21.90 -11.28
CA PHE A 5 26.48 -21.42 -11.26
C PHE A 5 26.15 -20.82 -9.90
N GLU A 6 25.89 -19.53 -9.89
CA GLU A 6 25.35 -18.80 -8.75
C GLU A 6 24.01 -18.23 -9.14
N LEU A 7 22.97 -18.62 -8.40
CA LEU A 7 21.65 -18.04 -8.58
C LEU A 7 21.61 -16.65 -7.92
N ASP A 8 21.23 -15.64 -8.67
CA ASP A 8 21.00 -14.31 -8.10
C ASP A 8 19.73 -14.28 -7.26
N THR A 9 19.81 -14.82 -6.05
CA THR A 9 18.73 -14.80 -5.07
C THR A 9 18.36 -13.38 -4.66
N GLY A 10 19.31 -12.45 -4.71
CA GLY A 10 19.09 -11.03 -4.43
C GLY A 10 18.18 -10.37 -5.48
N ASP A 11 18.29 -10.76 -6.76
CA ASP A 11 17.36 -10.29 -7.78
C ASP A 11 15.94 -10.83 -7.54
N LEU A 12 15.83 -12.13 -7.23
CA LEU A 12 14.54 -12.74 -6.93
C LEU A 12 13.89 -12.07 -5.72
N GLU A 13 14.64 -11.85 -4.64
CA GLU A 13 14.17 -11.17 -3.44
C GLU A 13 13.69 -9.75 -3.76
N ARG A 14 14.49 -8.96 -4.45
CA ARG A 14 14.12 -7.58 -4.85
C ARG A 14 12.84 -7.55 -5.68
N ARG A 15 12.64 -8.49 -6.58
CA ARG A 15 11.42 -8.60 -7.41
C ARG A 15 10.21 -9.00 -6.56
N MET A 16 10.37 -9.93 -5.63
CA MET A 16 9.31 -10.33 -4.68
C MET A 16 8.95 -9.19 -3.73
N ASP A 17 9.95 -8.46 -3.24
CA ASP A 17 9.74 -7.24 -2.44
C ASP A 17 8.99 -6.16 -3.23
N GLY A 18 9.24 -6.06 -4.54
CA GLY A 18 8.49 -5.21 -5.45
C GLY A 18 6.99 -5.57 -5.48
N ALA A 19 6.66 -6.86 -5.50
CA ALA A 19 5.27 -7.32 -5.43
C ALA A 19 4.63 -6.95 -4.06
N MET A 20 5.39 -7.04 -2.98
CA MET A 20 4.94 -6.64 -1.65
C MET A 20 4.74 -5.13 -1.54
N ALA A 21 5.63 -4.34 -2.14
CA ALA A 21 5.49 -2.88 -2.20
C ALA A 21 4.25 -2.46 -3.00
N ALA A 22 3.98 -3.11 -4.12
CA ALA A 22 2.75 -2.88 -4.91
C ALA A 22 1.49 -3.19 -4.08
N LEU A 23 1.48 -4.31 -3.35
CA LEU A 23 0.37 -4.67 -2.46
C LEU A 23 0.14 -3.60 -1.37
N ARG A 24 1.20 -3.09 -0.76
CA ARG A 24 1.09 -2.01 0.24
C ARG A 24 0.46 -0.75 -0.36
N THR A 25 0.84 -0.39 -1.58
CA THR A 25 0.26 0.75 -2.30
C THR A 25 -1.23 0.52 -2.59
N GLU A 26 -1.61 -0.67 -3.04
CA GLU A 26 -3.01 -1.02 -3.28
C GLU A 26 -3.83 -1.01 -1.98
N PHE A 27 -3.29 -1.53 -0.88
CA PHE A 27 -3.94 -1.47 0.42
C PHE A 27 -4.10 -0.04 0.94
N ALA A 28 -3.12 0.82 0.74
CA ALA A 28 -3.21 2.24 1.10
C ALA A 28 -4.30 2.98 0.32
N SER A 29 -4.62 2.54 -0.89
CA SER A 29 -5.70 3.11 -1.70
C SER A 29 -7.11 2.74 -1.20
N LEU A 30 -7.24 1.68 -0.40
CA LEU A 30 -8.51 1.26 0.17
C LEU A 30 -8.93 2.19 1.30
N ARG A 31 -10.07 2.83 1.14
CA ARG A 31 -10.65 3.70 2.18
C ARG A 31 -11.33 2.85 3.24
N THR A 32 -10.66 2.70 4.38
CA THR A 32 -11.10 1.82 5.48
C THR A 32 -12.02 2.49 6.48
N GLY A 33 -12.46 3.74 6.23
CA GLY A 33 -13.26 4.53 7.18
C GLY A 33 -12.44 5.13 8.32
N ARG A 34 -11.12 4.89 8.37
CA ARG A 34 -10.21 5.54 9.31
C ARG A 34 -9.65 6.83 8.71
N ALA A 35 -9.57 7.85 9.56
CA ALA A 35 -8.91 9.09 9.24
C ALA A 35 -7.40 8.89 9.09
N SER A 36 -6.83 9.48 8.04
CA SER A 36 -5.39 9.50 7.80
C SER A 36 -5.01 10.81 7.15
N ALA A 37 -3.88 11.39 7.55
CA ALA A 37 -3.34 12.58 6.91
C ALA A 37 -3.06 12.37 5.41
N SER A 38 -2.69 11.15 5.02
CA SER A 38 -2.43 10.78 3.62
C SER A 38 -3.67 10.87 2.70
N MET A 39 -4.88 10.91 3.26
CA MET A 39 -6.11 11.13 2.48
C MET A 39 -6.12 12.48 1.77
N LEU A 40 -5.37 13.45 2.27
CA LEU A 40 -5.30 14.81 1.75
C LEU A 40 -4.09 15.05 0.82
N GLU A 41 -3.16 14.09 0.71
CA GLU A 41 -1.98 14.21 -0.16
C GLU A 41 -2.31 14.52 -1.62
N PRO A 42 -3.34 13.91 -2.25
CA PRO A 42 -3.68 14.22 -3.62
C PRO A 42 -4.41 15.55 -3.78
N VAL A 43 -4.83 16.20 -2.69
CA VAL A 43 -5.57 17.45 -2.74
C VAL A 43 -4.61 18.63 -2.81
N THR A 44 -4.75 19.42 -3.87
CA THR A 44 -3.98 20.65 -4.07
C THR A 44 -4.91 21.85 -4.03
N VAL A 45 -4.40 22.98 -3.53
CA VAL A 45 -5.08 24.26 -3.48
C VAL A 45 -4.34 25.28 -4.32
N GLU A 46 -5.07 26.24 -4.90
CA GLU A 46 -4.45 27.42 -5.49
C GLU A 46 -4.09 28.41 -4.39
N ALA A 47 -2.82 28.42 -4.02
CA ALA A 47 -2.24 29.35 -3.06
C ALA A 47 -1.24 30.26 -3.77
N TYR A 48 -1.44 31.57 -3.65
CA TYR A 48 -0.53 32.58 -4.19
C TYR A 48 -0.18 32.40 -5.69
N GLY A 49 -1.16 31.95 -6.48
CA GLY A 49 -1.01 31.75 -7.92
C GLY A 49 -0.35 30.43 -8.32
N GLN A 50 -0.13 29.52 -7.39
CA GLN A 50 0.44 28.20 -7.65
C GLN A 50 -0.40 27.08 -7.03
N ARG A 51 -0.40 25.90 -7.69
CA ARG A 51 -0.95 24.68 -7.09
C ARG A 51 -0.04 24.19 -5.98
N THR A 52 -0.55 24.19 -4.77
CA THR A 52 0.20 23.91 -3.55
C THR A 52 -0.49 22.77 -2.79
N PRO A 53 0.25 21.74 -2.33
CA PRO A 53 -0.29 20.70 -1.46
C PRO A 53 -0.83 21.29 -0.14
N ILE A 54 -1.87 20.66 0.43
CA ILE A 54 -2.51 21.14 1.66
C ILE A 54 -1.54 21.24 2.83
N ASN A 55 -0.58 20.31 2.93
CA ASN A 55 0.43 20.32 3.99
C ASN A 55 1.40 21.53 3.95
N GLN A 56 1.38 22.29 2.88
CA GLN A 56 2.17 23.52 2.73
C GLN A 56 1.38 24.81 3.02
N VAL A 57 0.08 24.68 3.27
CA VAL A 57 -0.80 25.82 3.63
C VAL A 57 -1.42 25.66 5.02
N GLY A 58 -1.24 24.51 5.64
CA GLY A 58 -1.76 24.22 6.98
C GLY A 58 -1.14 22.98 7.59
N THR A 59 -1.41 22.78 8.88
CA THR A 59 -1.00 21.58 9.62
C THR A 59 -2.15 20.59 9.64
N VAL A 60 -1.90 19.38 9.15
CA VAL A 60 -2.88 18.28 9.13
C VAL A 60 -2.68 17.42 10.37
N ASN A 61 -3.76 17.22 11.14
CA ASN A 61 -3.76 16.37 12.33
C ASN A 61 -4.91 15.36 12.26
N VAL A 62 -4.76 14.27 12.98
CA VAL A 62 -5.79 13.23 13.16
C VAL A 62 -6.06 13.08 14.64
N PRO A 63 -6.89 13.94 15.24
CA PRO A 63 -7.15 13.92 16.69
C PRO A 63 -7.98 12.71 17.12
N GLU A 64 -8.78 12.16 16.21
CA GLU A 64 -9.66 11.02 16.45
C GLU A 64 -9.63 10.05 15.26
N PRO A 65 -9.98 8.78 15.45
CA PRO A 65 -9.93 7.77 14.39
C PRO A 65 -10.76 8.09 13.14
N ARG A 66 -11.74 8.97 13.25
CA ARG A 66 -12.63 9.40 12.16
C ARG A 66 -12.70 10.91 11.97
N MET A 67 -11.70 11.61 12.42
CA MET A 67 -11.63 13.06 12.29
C MET A 67 -10.26 13.47 11.79
N VAL A 68 -10.20 14.19 10.68
CA VAL A 68 -9.02 14.93 10.26
C VAL A 68 -9.26 16.39 10.49
N THR A 69 -8.26 17.09 10.99
CA THR A 69 -8.30 18.55 11.15
C THR A 69 -7.16 19.19 10.38
N ILE A 70 -7.44 20.33 9.76
CA ILE A 70 -6.45 21.15 9.09
C ILE A 70 -6.44 22.50 9.77
N ASN A 71 -5.33 22.86 10.40
CA ASN A 71 -5.13 24.21 10.91
C ASN A 71 -4.45 25.05 9.82
N VAL A 72 -5.25 25.87 9.14
CA VAL A 72 -4.77 26.74 8.06
C VAL A 72 -4.04 27.93 8.64
N TRP A 73 -2.79 28.15 8.19
CA TRP A 73 -1.92 29.18 8.75
C TRP A 73 -2.36 30.60 8.36
N ASP A 74 -2.89 30.77 7.15
CA ASP A 74 -3.38 32.04 6.65
C ASP A 74 -4.93 32.02 6.62
N LYS A 75 -5.52 32.86 7.44
CA LYS A 75 -7.00 32.98 7.56
C LYS A 75 -7.68 33.25 6.22
N SER A 76 -7.02 33.96 5.29
CA SER A 76 -7.55 34.23 3.95
C SER A 76 -7.64 33.00 3.08
N MET A 77 -6.87 31.94 3.39
CA MET A 77 -6.83 30.69 2.64
C MET A 77 -7.85 29.64 3.10
N VAL A 78 -8.50 29.85 4.24
CA VAL A 78 -9.46 28.87 4.81
C VAL A 78 -10.55 28.49 3.82
N GLY A 79 -11.17 29.48 3.17
CA GLY A 79 -12.23 29.25 2.19
C GLY A 79 -11.73 28.53 0.92
N VAL A 80 -10.49 28.81 0.49
CA VAL A 80 -9.86 28.16 -0.68
C VAL A 80 -9.57 26.68 -0.38
N VAL A 81 -9.03 26.42 0.81
CA VAL A 81 -8.74 25.04 1.26
C VAL A 81 -10.03 24.24 1.42
N GLU A 82 -11.05 24.83 2.06
CA GLU A 82 -12.37 24.21 2.24
C GLU A 82 -13.00 23.83 0.90
N LYS A 83 -13.01 24.77 -0.06
CA LYS A 83 -13.51 24.53 -1.41
C LYS A 83 -12.77 23.41 -2.13
N ALA A 84 -11.43 23.43 -2.07
CA ALA A 84 -10.61 22.39 -2.70
C ALA A 84 -10.91 20.98 -2.14
N ILE A 85 -11.16 20.86 -0.84
CA ILE A 85 -11.53 19.60 -0.20
C ILE A 85 -12.93 19.16 -0.65
N ARG A 86 -13.88 20.06 -0.72
CA ARG A 86 -15.25 19.78 -1.16
C ARG A 86 -15.29 19.30 -2.61
N GLU A 87 -14.47 19.88 -3.48
CA GLU A 87 -14.38 19.56 -4.90
C GLU A 87 -13.45 18.36 -5.20
N SER A 88 -12.70 17.86 -4.21
CA SER A 88 -11.71 16.78 -4.39
C SER A 88 -12.30 15.41 -4.70
N GLY A 89 -13.60 15.23 -4.59
CA GLY A 89 -14.26 13.93 -4.76
C GLY A 89 -14.05 12.95 -3.59
N LEU A 90 -13.49 13.42 -2.47
CA LEU A 90 -13.29 12.59 -1.27
C LEU A 90 -14.60 12.22 -0.55
N GLY A 91 -15.72 12.87 -0.89
CA GLY A 91 -17.01 12.61 -0.25
C GLY A 91 -17.07 13.07 1.21
N ILE A 92 -16.18 13.97 1.63
CA ILE A 92 -16.08 14.51 2.96
C ILE A 92 -16.76 15.89 2.98
N ASN A 93 -17.54 16.18 4.02
CA ASN A 93 -18.18 17.47 4.20
C ASN A 93 -17.39 18.30 5.23
N PRO A 94 -16.56 19.28 4.78
CA PRO A 94 -15.74 20.07 5.70
C PRO A 94 -16.58 20.99 6.56
N GLN A 95 -16.22 21.09 7.84
CA GLN A 95 -16.80 21.99 8.82
C GLN A 95 -15.77 23.02 9.25
N LEU A 96 -16.14 24.29 9.21
CA LEU A 96 -15.25 25.41 9.57
C LEU A 96 -15.39 25.77 11.04
N ASN A 97 -14.27 25.92 11.71
CA ASN A 97 -14.18 26.48 13.05
C ASN A 97 -12.98 27.44 13.12
N GLY A 98 -13.23 28.72 12.79
CA GLY A 98 -12.17 29.72 12.69
C GLY A 98 -11.17 29.39 11.57
N THR A 99 -9.90 29.14 11.93
CA THR A 99 -8.84 28.72 11.01
C THR A 99 -8.68 27.19 10.91
N ILE A 100 -9.50 26.45 11.66
CA ILE A 100 -9.49 24.99 11.70
C ILE A 100 -10.60 24.47 10.81
N ILE A 101 -10.24 23.61 9.87
CA ILE A 101 -11.19 22.86 9.04
C ILE A 101 -11.28 21.45 9.62
N MET A 102 -12.46 21.06 10.05
CA MET A 102 -12.76 19.72 10.56
C MET A 102 -13.35 18.86 9.44
N LEU A 103 -12.78 17.68 9.25
CA LEU A 103 -13.18 16.72 8.23
C LEU A 103 -13.66 15.44 8.91
N PRO A 104 -14.97 15.31 9.22
CA PRO A 104 -15.52 14.08 9.74
C PRO A 104 -15.50 13.01 8.62
N ILE A 105 -14.91 11.86 8.91
CA ILE A 105 -14.87 10.73 7.99
C ILE A 105 -16.13 9.88 8.20
N PRO A 106 -16.96 9.68 7.16
CA PRO A 106 -18.17 8.87 7.28
C PRO A 106 -17.86 7.43 7.67
N GLU A 107 -18.73 6.82 8.48
CA GLU A 107 -18.65 5.39 8.77
C GLU A 107 -18.90 4.56 7.52
N LEU A 108 -18.13 3.46 7.39
CA LEU A 108 -18.45 2.43 6.43
C LEU A 108 -19.62 1.60 6.97
N ASN A 109 -20.64 1.36 6.14
CA ASN A 109 -21.66 0.37 6.46
C ASN A 109 -21.08 -1.07 6.35
N GLU A 110 -21.78 -2.05 6.91
CA GLU A 110 -21.31 -3.43 6.93
C GLU A 110 -21.14 -4.01 5.53
N GLU A 111 -22.02 -3.68 4.60
CA GLU A 111 -21.94 -4.12 3.21
C GLU A 111 -20.66 -3.61 2.55
N ARG A 112 -20.34 -2.33 2.73
CA ARG A 112 -19.12 -1.73 2.18
C ARG A 112 -17.86 -2.31 2.80
N ARG A 113 -17.86 -2.62 4.09
CA ARG A 113 -16.75 -3.31 4.74
C ARG A 113 -16.51 -4.70 4.13
N ARG A 114 -17.58 -5.47 3.87
CA ARG A 114 -17.49 -6.78 3.21
C ARG A 114 -16.92 -6.68 1.81
N GLU A 115 -17.36 -5.69 1.03
CA GLU A 115 -16.79 -5.42 -0.31
C GLU A 115 -15.30 -5.11 -0.25
N LEU A 116 -14.89 -4.21 0.65
CA LEU A 116 -13.48 -3.83 0.82
C LEU A 116 -12.62 -5.01 1.27
N THR A 117 -13.11 -5.84 2.18
CA THR A 117 -12.43 -7.08 2.61
C THR A 117 -12.21 -8.02 1.42
N LYS A 118 -13.20 -8.15 0.55
CA LYS A 118 -13.09 -8.96 -0.67
C LYS A 118 -12.07 -8.39 -1.64
N VAL A 119 -12.07 -7.07 -1.86
CA VAL A 119 -11.09 -6.38 -2.71
C VAL A 119 -9.68 -6.54 -2.16
N ALA A 120 -9.49 -6.40 -0.84
CA ALA A 120 -8.19 -6.65 -0.20
C ALA A 120 -7.70 -8.09 -0.45
N GLY A 121 -8.59 -9.08 -0.36
CA GLY A 121 -8.28 -10.47 -0.71
C GLY A 121 -7.83 -10.66 -2.15
N GLN A 122 -8.44 -9.95 -3.09
CA GLN A 122 -8.05 -9.97 -4.51
C GLN A 122 -6.65 -9.37 -4.73
N TYR A 123 -6.34 -8.26 -4.08
CA TYR A 123 -5.02 -7.65 -4.15
C TYR A 123 -3.93 -8.57 -3.57
N ALA A 124 -4.21 -9.19 -2.43
CA ALA A 124 -3.29 -10.17 -1.83
C ALA A 124 -3.06 -11.38 -2.75
N GLU A 125 -4.10 -11.90 -3.42
CA GLU A 125 -3.93 -13.00 -4.37
C GLU A 125 -3.11 -12.59 -5.58
N SER A 126 -3.28 -11.39 -6.10
CA SER A 126 -2.44 -10.86 -7.17
C SER A 126 -0.96 -10.80 -6.76
N ALA A 127 -0.67 -10.38 -5.53
CA ALA A 127 0.68 -10.37 -4.98
C ALA A 127 1.26 -11.79 -4.84
N ARG A 128 0.46 -12.77 -4.36
CA ARG A 128 0.90 -14.18 -4.29
C ARG A 128 1.20 -14.75 -5.67
N ILE A 129 0.39 -14.44 -6.67
CA ILE A 129 0.64 -14.87 -8.05
C ILE A 129 1.96 -14.29 -8.56
N ALA A 130 2.23 -13.00 -8.30
CA ALA A 130 3.49 -12.37 -8.69
C ALA A 130 4.69 -13.05 -8.01
N VAL A 131 4.62 -13.32 -6.72
CA VAL A 131 5.67 -14.04 -5.97
C VAL A 131 5.89 -15.45 -6.53
N ARG A 132 4.81 -16.20 -6.81
CA ARG A 132 4.91 -17.55 -7.40
C ARG A 132 5.51 -17.53 -8.80
N ASN A 133 5.24 -16.51 -9.60
CA ASN A 133 5.85 -16.37 -10.93
C ASN A 133 7.36 -16.14 -10.82
N ILE A 134 7.79 -15.29 -9.90
CA ILE A 134 9.22 -15.06 -9.64
C ILE A 134 9.90 -16.34 -9.13
N ARG A 135 9.24 -17.09 -8.24
CA ARG A 135 9.70 -18.43 -7.83
C ARG A 135 9.90 -19.35 -9.04
N ARG A 136 8.94 -19.37 -9.95
CA ARG A 136 9.02 -20.20 -11.17
C ARG A 136 10.24 -19.82 -12.01
N ASP A 137 10.48 -18.52 -12.18
CA ASP A 137 11.67 -18.04 -12.90
C ASP A 137 12.98 -18.55 -12.26
N GLY A 138 13.08 -18.52 -10.93
CA GLY A 138 14.22 -19.06 -10.19
C GLY A 138 14.38 -20.57 -10.38
N MET A 139 13.29 -21.32 -10.27
CA MET A 139 13.31 -22.77 -10.49
C MET A 139 13.68 -23.14 -11.94
N ASP A 140 13.26 -22.35 -12.92
CA ASP A 140 13.61 -22.57 -14.32
C ASP A 140 15.11 -22.31 -14.59
N GLN A 141 15.71 -21.33 -13.90
CA GLN A 141 17.16 -21.09 -13.97
C GLN A 141 17.94 -22.27 -13.37
N ILE A 142 17.52 -22.80 -12.22
CA ILE A 142 18.13 -23.97 -11.59
C ILE A 142 18.04 -25.20 -12.52
N LYS A 143 16.86 -25.40 -13.13
CA LYS A 143 16.64 -26.51 -14.06
C LYS A 143 17.55 -26.43 -15.28
N LYS A 144 17.77 -25.23 -15.83
CA LYS A 144 18.75 -25.03 -16.93
C LYS A 144 20.17 -25.37 -16.48
N ALA A 145 20.61 -24.84 -15.34
CA ALA A 145 21.92 -25.13 -14.80
C ALA A 145 22.11 -26.63 -14.50
N LYS A 146 21.07 -27.34 -14.08
CA LYS A 146 21.09 -28.79 -13.92
C LYS A 146 21.32 -29.51 -15.25
N ALA A 147 20.68 -29.09 -16.32
CA ALA A 147 20.89 -29.63 -17.65
C ALA A 147 22.30 -29.37 -18.15
N ASP A 148 22.95 -28.27 -17.72
CA ASP A 148 24.30 -27.89 -18.05
C ASP A 148 25.37 -28.56 -17.14
N GLY A 149 24.93 -29.43 -16.19
CA GLY A 149 25.83 -30.27 -15.40
C GLY A 149 25.97 -29.90 -13.92
N MET A 150 25.07 -29.08 -13.36
CA MET A 150 25.01 -28.81 -11.92
C MET A 150 24.88 -30.12 -11.12
N SER A 151 25.48 -30.19 -9.93
CA SER A 151 25.35 -31.33 -9.04
C SER A 151 23.92 -31.44 -8.47
N GLU A 152 23.54 -32.61 -7.97
CA GLU A 152 22.24 -32.80 -7.31
C GLU A 152 22.15 -32.06 -5.96
N ASP A 153 23.27 -31.94 -5.26
CA ASP A 153 23.35 -31.27 -3.97
C ASP A 153 23.19 -29.75 -4.15
N ASP A 154 23.87 -29.17 -5.16
CA ASP A 154 23.72 -27.75 -5.49
C ASP A 154 22.30 -27.43 -5.98
N GLN A 155 21.70 -28.30 -6.77
CA GLN A 155 20.33 -28.17 -7.20
C GLN A 155 19.38 -28.08 -5.99
N LYS A 156 19.48 -29.01 -5.06
CA LYS A 156 18.66 -29.03 -3.85
C LYS A 156 18.88 -27.81 -2.97
N PHE A 157 20.14 -27.36 -2.87
CA PHE A 157 20.48 -26.16 -2.12
C PHE A 157 19.73 -24.95 -2.70
N TRP A 158 19.86 -24.68 -3.99
CA TRP A 158 19.21 -23.54 -4.62
C TRP A 158 17.68 -23.64 -4.64
N GLU A 159 17.11 -24.82 -4.84
CA GLU A 159 15.66 -25.05 -4.76
C GLU A 159 15.15 -24.73 -3.36
N THR A 160 15.90 -25.09 -2.31
CA THR A 160 15.55 -24.78 -0.92
C THR A 160 15.59 -23.27 -0.67
N GLU A 161 16.67 -22.59 -1.09
CA GLU A 161 16.81 -21.14 -0.97
C GLU A 161 15.64 -20.41 -1.63
N VAL A 162 15.27 -20.77 -2.86
CA VAL A 162 14.14 -20.15 -3.58
C VAL A 162 12.82 -20.45 -2.88
N GLN A 163 12.65 -21.65 -2.33
CA GLN A 163 11.42 -22.02 -1.62
C GLN A 163 11.29 -21.26 -0.28
N GLU A 164 12.36 -21.17 0.50
CA GLU A 164 12.35 -20.42 1.75
C GLU A 164 12.07 -18.93 1.54
N LEU A 165 12.67 -18.35 0.50
CA LEU A 165 12.38 -16.97 0.10
C LEU A 165 10.91 -16.80 -0.26
N THR A 166 10.37 -17.70 -1.06
CA THR A 166 8.94 -17.67 -1.46
C THR A 166 8.02 -17.77 -0.26
N ASP A 167 8.27 -18.72 0.64
CA ASP A 167 7.44 -18.97 1.82
C ASP A 167 7.44 -17.75 2.75
N ARG A 168 8.59 -17.11 2.92
CA ARG A 168 8.71 -15.87 3.70
C ARG A 168 7.86 -14.75 3.11
N LEU A 169 7.91 -14.53 1.81
CA LEU A 169 7.15 -13.47 1.15
C LEU A 169 5.64 -13.78 1.12
N ILE A 170 5.24 -15.02 0.90
CA ILE A 170 3.82 -15.43 0.99
C ILE A 170 3.29 -15.21 2.40
N ALA A 171 4.05 -15.58 3.44
CA ALA A 171 3.66 -15.32 4.83
C ALA A 171 3.53 -13.81 5.11
N ALA A 172 4.41 -12.99 4.55
CA ALA A 172 4.31 -11.52 4.67
C ALA A 172 3.05 -10.97 3.98
N VAL A 173 2.67 -11.49 2.82
CA VAL A 173 1.42 -11.13 2.14
C VAL A 173 0.21 -11.51 2.99
N ASP A 174 0.20 -12.72 3.55
CA ASP A 174 -0.91 -13.22 4.39
C ASP A 174 -1.07 -12.38 5.66
N ALA A 175 0.02 -12.04 6.32
CA ALA A 175 0.02 -11.17 7.49
C ALA A 175 -0.48 -9.76 7.17
N ALA A 176 -0.06 -9.20 6.04
CA ALA A 176 -0.52 -7.89 5.57
C ALA A 176 -2.03 -7.89 5.26
N LEU A 177 -2.53 -8.97 4.67
CA LEU A 177 -3.96 -9.14 4.39
C LEU A 177 -4.77 -9.23 5.68
N GLU A 178 -4.34 -10.05 6.64
CA GLU A 178 -5.02 -10.21 7.93
C GLU A 178 -5.10 -8.87 8.68
N ASN A 179 -4.00 -8.12 8.71
CA ASN A 179 -3.96 -6.80 9.32
C ASN A 179 -4.93 -5.83 8.62
N LYS A 180 -4.96 -5.83 7.28
CA LYS A 180 -5.85 -4.96 6.52
C LYS A 180 -7.31 -5.32 6.69
N GLN A 181 -7.64 -6.59 6.71
CA GLN A 181 -9.01 -7.05 6.96
C GLN A 181 -9.47 -6.69 8.36
N SER A 182 -8.62 -6.84 9.37
CA SER A 182 -8.89 -6.40 10.74
C SER A 182 -9.14 -4.89 10.81
N GLU A 183 -8.32 -4.10 10.12
CA GLU A 183 -8.47 -2.64 10.03
C GLU A 183 -9.81 -2.23 9.41
N ILE A 184 -10.22 -2.89 8.32
CA ILE A 184 -11.50 -2.64 7.63
C ILE A 184 -12.68 -2.98 8.54
N MET A 185 -12.58 -4.04 9.35
CA MET A 185 -13.67 -4.53 10.20
C MET A 185 -13.74 -3.85 11.56
N GLN A 186 -12.72 -3.10 11.97
CA GLN A 186 -12.78 -2.31 13.22
C GLN A 186 -13.81 -1.19 13.10
N VAL A 187 -14.68 -1.11 14.11
CA VAL A 187 -15.72 -0.07 14.26
C VAL A 187 -15.17 1.13 14.98
#